data_1436ae9e2bc2929775afc7ad8b5c6348
#
_entry.id   1436ae9e2bc2929775afc7ad8b5c6348
#
_cell.length_a   1.000
_cell.length_b   1.000
_cell.length_c   1.000
_cell.angle_alpha   90.00
_cell.angle_beta   90.00
_cell.angle_gamma   90.00
#
_symmetry.space_group_name_H-M   'P 1'
#
loop_
_entity.id
_entity.type
_entity.pdbx_description
1 polymer ?
#
loop_
_entity_poly.entity_id
_entity_poly.type
_entity_poly.pdbx_seq_one_letter_code
_entity_poly.pdbx_strand_id
1 'polypeptide(L)'
;MTKYFARHIVRFVLLMLAVGLVVFALVSTSPIDPVQANVGQAAYVNMSEAKRAQLASYWGGDVPFWERFANWAGALLHGDMGTSLRFNAPVSEVIAHRAANSLALMGIAWLVSGVLGFVLGVVAGARRGGAVDRVVRGYCFLLASTPTFWLGLLILMIFAVQLGWFPIGFSVPIGVSAADVTLADAAHHLVLPALTLSVTGVANIVLHTREKVVDVLESDYVRFARARGESDLSVVLHHCLRNVALPAVTLQCAFISEIFGGSVLVEQVFSYPGLGQAAVTAGLGGDVALLAGIALVSAALVFGGNLLANILYGVLDPRMRVSEGRA
;
A
#
# COMPACT_ATOMS: atom_id res chain seq x y z
N MET A 1 -3.87 23.38 19.33
CA MET A 1 -4.31 21.97 19.15
C MET A 1 -5.67 21.87 18.44
N THR A 2 -6.77 22.45 18.96
CA THR A 2 -8.11 22.36 18.35
C THR A 2 -8.19 22.86 16.91
N LYS A 3 -7.58 24.01 16.59
CA LYS A 3 -7.53 24.54 15.20
C LYS A 3 -6.74 23.65 14.24
N TYR A 4 -5.69 22.97 14.71
CA TYR A 4 -4.91 22.02 13.92
C TYR A 4 -5.77 20.81 13.56
N PHE A 5 -6.40 20.17 14.55
CA PHE A 5 -7.29 19.04 14.31
C PHE A 5 -8.49 19.40 13.42
N ALA A 6 -9.13 20.55 13.67
CA ALA A 6 -10.25 21.02 12.85
C ALA A 6 -9.85 21.19 11.37
N ARG A 7 -8.67 21.77 11.10
CA ARG A 7 -8.15 21.94 9.73
C ARG A 7 -7.92 20.58 9.04
N HIS A 8 -7.38 19.59 9.77
CA HIS A 8 -7.14 18.24 9.23
C HIS A 8 -8.46 17.51 8.95
N ILE A 9 -9.44 17.62 9.83
CA ILE A 9 -10.78 17.05 9.62
C ILE A 9 -11.45 17.69 8.39
N VAL A 10 -11.44 19.01 8.27
CA VAL A 10 -11.99 19.69 7.10
C VAL A 10 -11.29 19.26 5.80
N ARG A 11 -9.95 19.21 5.81
CA ARG A 11 -9.18 18.71 4.64
C ARG A 11 -9.54 17.26 4.30
N PHE A 12 -9.69 16.40 5.31
CA PHE A 12 -10.09 15.01 5.12
C PHE A 12 -11.47 14.92 4.48
N VAL A 13 -12.47 15.63 5.01
CA VAL A 13 -13.83 15.62 4.45
C VAL A 13 -13.85 16.14 3.02
N LEU A 14 -13.17 17.26 2.74
CA LEU A 14 -13.08 17.80 1.37
C LEU A 14 -12.39 16.83 0.41
N LEU A 15 -11.34 16.16 0.87
CA LEU A 15 -10.63 15.16 0.07
C LEU A 15 -11.53 13.95 -0.20
N MET A 16 -12.26 13.44 0.80
CA MET A 16 -13.21 12.33 0.60
C MET A 16 -14.31 12.69 -0.40
N LEU A 17 -14.89 13.90 -0.30
CA LEU A 17 -15.88 14.38 -1.26
C LEU A 17 -15.30 14.49 -2.69
N ALA A 18 -14.10 15.06 -2.81
CA ALA A 18 -13.43 15.20 -4.10
C ALA A 18 -13.11 13.83 -4.73
N VAL A 19 -12.55 12.89 -3.95
CA VAL A 19 -12.25 11.53 -4.41
C VAL A 19 -13.54 10.82 -4.83
N GLY A 20 -14.57 10.86 -3.99
CA GLY A 20 -15.86 10.24 -4.31
C GLY A 20 -16.47 10.77 -5.61
N LEU A 21 -16.50 12.09 -5.77
CA LEU A 21 -17.04 12.72 -6.97
C LEU A 21 -16.22 12.36 -8.22
N VAL A 22 -14.89 12.46 -8.15
CA VAL A 22 -14.00 12.17 -9.27
C VAL A 22 -14.09 10.72 -9.71
N VAL A 23 -14.02 9.78 -8.76
CA VAL A 23 -14.12 8.35 -9.08
C VAL A 23 -15.49 8.01 -9.65
N PHE A 24 -16.55 8.49 -9.01
CA PHE A 24 -17.92 8.28 -9.50
C PHE A 24 -18.10 8.85 -10.91
N ALA A 25 -17.58 10.04 -11.18
CA ALA A 25 -17.63 10.66 -12.52
C ALA A 25 -16.84 9.83 -13.55
N LEU A 26 -15.59 9.44 -13.23
CA LEU A 26 -14.74 8.67 -14.15
C LEU A 26 -15.38 7.32 -14.54
N VAL A 27 -15.93 6.60 -13.57
CA VAL A 27 -16.56 5.29 -13.85
C VAL A 27 -17.89 5.46 -14.58
N SER A 28 -18.69 6.46 -14.21
CA SER A 28 -19.99 6.73 -14.86
C SER A 28 -19.87 7.23 -16.28
N THR A 29 -18.74 7.85 -16.64
CA THR A 29 -18.45 8.32 -18.01
C THR A 29 -17.58 7.33 -18.81
N SER A 30 -17.23 6.21 -18.21
CA SER A 30 -16.44 5.16 -18.87
C SER A 30 -17.19 4.64 -20.11
N PRO A 31 -16.50 4.41 -21.22
CA PRO A 31 -17.09 3.80 -22.42
C PRO A 31 -17.36 2.30 -22.24
N ILE A 32 -17.00 1.73 -21.11
CA ILE A 32 -17.22 0.31 -20.80
C ILE A 32 -18.70 0.10 -20.48
N ASP A 33 -19.38 -0.72 -21.30
CA ASP A 33 -20.74 -1.17 -20.99
C ASP A 33 -20.68 -2.17 -19.82
N PRO A 34 -21.27 -1.84 -18.65
CA PRO A 34 -21.22 -2.74 -17.49
C PRO A 34 -21.85 -4.11 -17.76
N VAL A 35 -22.89 -4.17 -18.58
CA VAL A 35 -23.54 -5.44 -18.94
C VAL A 35 -22.56 -6.30 -19.71
N GLN A 36 -21.97 -5.77 -20.77
CA GLN A 36 -21.01 -6.47 -21.60
C GLN A 36 -19.77 -6.91 -20.82
N ALA A 37 -19.24 -6.04 -19.95
CA ALA A 37 -18.05 -6.32 -19.13
C ALA A 37 -18.26 -7.49 -18.14
N ASN A 38 -19.48 -7.66 -17.66
CA ASN A 38 -19.78 -8.69 -16.66
C ASN A 38 -20.31 -10.01 -17.24
N VAL A 39 -21.07 -9.96 -18.32
CA VAL A 39 -21.58 -11.19 -18.96
C VAL A 39 -20.66 -11.75 -20.05
N GLY A 40 -19.73 -10.92 -20.54
CA GLY A 40 -18.83 -11.25 -21.63
C GLY A 40 -19.43 -11.03 -23.01
N GLN A 41 -18.57 -10.75 -24.02
CA GLN A 41 -18.98 -10.41 -25.37
C GLN A 41 -19.87 -11.46 -26.04
N ALA A 42 -19.54 -12.75 -25.88
CA ALA A 42 -20.31 -13.82 -26.51
C ALA A 42 -21.73 -13.94 -25.96
N ALA A 43 -21.90 -13.81 -24.64
CA ALA A 43 -23.22 -13.83 -24.01
C ALA A 43 -24.01 -12.54 -24.36
N TYR A 44 -23.37 -11.40 -24.36
CA TYR A 44 -23.97 -10.11 -24.66
C TYR A 44 -24.57 -10.09 -26.08
N VAL A 45 -23.82 -10.55 -27.10
CA VAL A 45 -24.30 -10.59 -28.49
C VAL A 45 -25.51 -11.52 -28.66
N ASN A 46 -25.55 -12.61 -27.93
CA ASN A 46 -26.64 -13.59 -27.98
C ASN A 46 -27.86 -13.25 -27.11
N MET A 47 -27.80 -12.14 -26.32
CA MET A 47 -28.95 -11.70 -25.52
C MET A 47 -30.00 -10.98 -26.37
N SER A 48 -31.28 -11.15 -26.00
CA SER A 48 -32.35 -10.34 -26.53
C SER A 48 -32.24 -8.89 -26.07
N GLU A 49 -32.75 -7.93 -26.87
CA GLU A 49 -32.78 -6.50 -26.51
C GLU A 49 -33.50 -6.27 -25.18
N ALA A 50 -34.62 -6.96 -24.94
CA ALA A 50 -35.36 -6.86 -23.68
C ALA A 50 -34.49 -7.29 -22.47
N LYS A 51 -33.69 -8.34 -22.61
CA LYS A 51 -32.79 -8.78 -21.54
C LYS A 51 -31.63 -7.84 -21.32
N ARG A 52 -31.06 -7.24 -22.39
CA ARG A 52 -30.03 -6.21 -22.30
C ARG A 52 -30.57 -4.95 -21.60
N ALA A 53 -31.77 -4.48 -22.00
CA ALA A 53 -32.41 -3.34 -21.37
C ALA A 53 -32.70 -3.58 -19.88
N GLN A 54 -33.21 -4.76 -19.53
CA GLN A 54 -33.41 -5.16 -18.12
C GLN A 54 -32.11 -5.14 -17.31
N LEU A 55 -31.02 -5.66 -17.87
CA LEU A 55 -29.72 -5.64 -17.19
C LEU A 55 -29.15 -4.21 -17.13
N ALA A 56 -29.25 -3.43 -18.20
CA ALA A 56 -28.81 -2.04 -18.21
C ALA A 56 -29.53 -1.19 -17.14
N SER A 57 -30.85 -1.37 -17.00
CA SER A 57 -31.63 -0.73 -15.95
C SER A 57 -31.20 -1.19 -14.55
N TYR A 58 -30.96 -2.50 -14.35
CA TYR A 58 -30.44 -3.03 -13.11
C TYR A 58 -29.06 -2.42 -12.72
N TRP A 59 -28.22 -2.12 -13.72
CA TRP A 59 -26.93 -1.47 -13.55
C TRP A 59 -27.00 0.07 -13.52
N GLY A 60 -28.24 0.62 -13.51
CA GLY A 60 -28.50 2.06 -13.37
C GLY A 60 -28.25 2.88 -14.62
N GLY A 61 -28.26 2.26 -15.82
CA GLY A 61 -28.05 2.95 -17.11
C GLY A 61 -29.08 4.03 -17.43
N ASP A 62 -30.31 3.89 -16.93
CA ASP A 62 -31.44 4.78 -17.22
C ASP A 62 -31.52 5.99 -16.27
N VAL A 63 -30.70 6.03 -15.20
CA VAL A 63 -30.77 7.08 -14.18
C VAL A 63 -29.73 8.18 -14.47
N PRO A 64 -30.11 9.48 -14.46
CA PRO A 64 -29.16 10.57 -14.66
C PRO A 64 -27.99 10.55 -13.64
N PHE A 65 -26.80 10.97 -14.10
CA PHE A 65 -25.57 10.94 -13.32
C PHE A 65 -25.71 11.57 -11.93
N TRP A 66 -26.29 12.81 -11.87
CA TRP A 66 -26.41 13.52 -10.61
C TRP A 66 -27.37 12.87 -9.61
N GLU A 67 -28.40 12.24 -10.13
CA GLU A 67 -29.36 11.50 -9.28
C GLU A 67 -28.69 10.23 -8.71
N ARG A 68 -27.95 9.49 -9.54
CA ARG A 68 -27.16 8.32 -9.07
C ARG A 68 -26.14 8.74 -8.03
N PHE A 69 -25.41 9.84 -8.29
CA PHE A 69 -24.41 10.33 -7.35
C PHE A 69 -25.04 10.79 -6.03
N ALA A 70 -26.15 11.55 -6.07
CA ALA A 70 -26.85 12.02 -4.88
C ALA A 70 -27.41 10.84 -4.05
N ASN A 71 -28.00 9.84 -4.70
CA ASN A 71 -28.51 8.64 -4.05
C ASN A 71 -27.37 7.86 -3.38
N TRP A 72 -26.28 7.64 -4.08
CA TRP A 72 -25.09 6.97 -3.53
C TRP A 72 -24.47 7.75 -2.36
N ALA A 73 -24.26 9.04 -2.51
CA ALA A 73 -23.70 9.89 -1.45
C ALA A 73 -24.63 9.98 -0.23
N GLY A 74 -25.93 10.03 -0.45
CA GLY A 74 -26.94 9.98 0.61
C GLY A 74 -26.92 8.66 1.38
N ALA A 75 -26.88 7.53 0.69
CA ALA A 75 -26.75 6.21 1.29
C ALA A 75 -25.45 6.07 2.11
N LEU A 76 -24.34 6.57 1.56
CA LEU A 76 -23.02 6.56 2.23
C LEU A 76 -23.06 7.31 3.57
N LEU A 77 -23.78 8.44 3.68
CA LEU A 77 -23.94 9.17 4.94
C LEU A 77 -24.69 8.37 6.01
N HIS A 78 -25.48 7.39 5.62
CA HIS A 78 -26.16 6.45 6.50
C HIS A 78 -25.38 5.14 6.71
N GLY A 79 -24.14 5.06 6.21
CA GLY A 79 -23.28 3.87 6.32
C GLY A 79 -23.54 2.80 5.26
N ASP A 80 -24.44 3.03 4.32
CA ASP A 80 -24.70 2.13 3.21
C ASP A 80 -23.82 2.51 2.01
N MET A 81 -22.89 1.63 1.66
CA MET A 81 -22.02 1.79 0.49
C MET A 81 -22.64 1.20 -0.78
N GLY A 82 -23.83 0.61 -0.68
CA GLY A 82 -24.52 -0.09 -1.78
C GLY A 82 -24.06 -1.54 -1.93
N THR A 83 -24.48 -2.13 -3.03
CA THR A 83 -24.18 -3.54 -3.39
C THR A 83 -23.22 -3.58 -4.58
N SER A 84 -22.18 -4.39 -4.46
CA SER A 84 -21.29 -4.71 -5.56
C SER A 84 -22.01 -5.64 -6.55
N LEU A 85 -22.11 -5.21 -7.77
CA LEU A 85 -22.73 -6.00 -8.84
C LEU A 85 -21.78 -7.12 -9.32
N ARG A 86 -20.47 -6.90 -9.22
CA ARG A 86 -19.46 -7.88 -9.60
C ARG A 86 -19.35 -9.04 -8.62
N PHE A 87 -19.44 -8.76 -7.31
CA PHE A 87 -19.33 -9.76 -6.25
C PHE A 87 -20.70 -10.21 -5.71
N ASN A 88 -21.79 -9.56 -6.14
CA ASN A 88 -23.16 -9.83 -5.66
C ASN A 88 -23.26 -9.84 -4.12
N ALA A 89 -22.59 -8.88 -3.48
CA ALA A 89 -22.49 -8.75 -2.03
C ALA A 89 -22.47 -7.27 -1.62
N PRO A 90 -22.79 -6.93 -0.37
CA PRO A 90 -22.64 -5.57 0.14
C PRO A 90 -21.19 -5.07 -0.05
N VAL A 91 -21.03 -3.84 -0.53
CA VAL A 91 -19.71 -3.22 -0.76
C VAL A 91 -18.88 -3.20 0.51
N SER A 92 -19.49 -2.91 1.66
CA SER A 92 -18.83 -2.92 2.97
C SER A 92 -18.21 -4.28 3.33
N GLU A 93 -18.89 -5.37 3.04
CA GLU A 93 -18.40 -6.73 3.29
C GLU A 93 -17.22 -7.07 2.36
N VAL A 94 -17.36 -6.80 1.06
CA VAL A 94 -16.26 -6.98 0.09
C VAL A 94 -15.03 -6.20 0.52
N ILE A 95 -15.20 -4.92 0.89
CA ILE A 95 -14.09 -4.07 1.33
C ILE A 95 -13.46 -4.60 2.62
N ALA A 96 -14.25 -5.02 3.61
CA ALA A 96 -13.71 -5.52 4.88
C ALA A 96 -12.78 -6.73 4.68
N HIS A 97 -13.21 -7.72 3.89
CA HIS A 97 -12.39 -8.89 3.57
C HIS A 97 -11.12 -8.52 2.78
N ARG A 98 -11.26 -7.66 1.77
CA ARG A 98 -10.14 -7.24 0.93
C ARG A 98 -9.14 -6.35 1.67
N ALA A 99 -9.64 -5.44 2.51
CA ALA A 99 -8.81 -4.57 3.33
C ALA A 99 -7.94 -5.35 4.32
N ALA A 100 -8.47 -6.39 4.96
CA ALA A 100 -7.70 -7.24 5.87
C ALA A 100 -6.48 -7.85 5.17
N ASN A 101 -6.65 -8.36 3.95
CA ASN A 101 -5.56 -8.93 3.16
C ASN A 101 -4.53 -7.86 2.75
N SER A 102 -4.98 -6.72 2.22
CA SER A 102 -4.08 -5.62 1.87
C SER A 102 -3.30 -5.10 3.08
N LEU A 103 -3.96 -4.92 4.22
CA LEU A 103 -3.30 -4.45 5.45
C LEU A 103 -2.29 -5.47 5.97
N ALA A 104 -2.58 -6.77 5.90
CA ALA A 104 -1.62 -7.82 6.26
C ALA A 104 -0.39 -7.79 5.34
N LEU A 105 -0.60 -7.73 4.02
CA LEU A 105 0.47 -7.62 3.03
C LEU A 105 1.34 -6.37 3.26
N MET A 106 0.71 -5.22 3.36
CA MET A 106 1.39 -3.94 3.56
C MET A 106 2.11 -3.88 4.90
N GLY A 107 1.48 -4.36 5.98
CA GLY A 107 2.06 -4.36 7.32
C GLY A 107 3.33 -5.21 7.41
N ILE A 108 3.30 -6.42 6.84
CA ILE A 108 4.48 -7.30 6.80
C ILE A 108 5.56 -6.70 5.90
N ALA A 109 5.19 -6.21 4.71
CA ALA A 109 6.15 -5.57 3.80
C ALA A 109 6.79 -4.33 4.43
N TRP A 110 6.02 -3.52 5.14
CA TRP A 110 6.50 -2.34 5.87
C TRP A 110 7.48 -2.72 6.98
N LEU A 111 7.17 -3.71 7.79
CA LEU A 111 8.06 -4.18 8.85
C LEU A 111 9.36 -4.75 8.28
N VAL A 112 9.26 -5.63 7.28
CA VAL A 112 10.42 -6.27 6.67
C VAL A 112 11.32 -5.24 5.97
N SER A 113 10.74 -4.32 5.20
CA SER A 113 11.51 -3.27 4.53
C SER A 113 12.21 -2.34 5.53
N GLY A 114 11.52 -1.97 6.62
CA GLY A 114 12.08 -1.13 7.67
C GLY A 114 13.27 -1.78 8.38
N VAL A 115 13.09 -3.01 8.85
CA VAL A 115 14.14 -3.74 9.57
C VAL A 115 15.34 -4.03 8.65
N LEU A 116 15.10 -4.63 7.48
CA LEU A 116 16.18 -4.93 6.54
C LEU A 116 16.87 -3.67 6.03
N GLY A 117 16.09 -2.63 5.70
CA GLY A 117 16.61 -1.35 5.24
C GLY A 117 17.50 -0.68 6.29
N PHE A 118 17.04 -0.66 7.54
CA PHE A 118 17.81 -0.12 8.65
C PHE A 118 19.12 -0.89 8.89
N VAL A 119 19.05 -2.21 9.01
CA VAL A 119 20.22 -3.06 9.26
C VAL A 119 21.25 -2.93 8.13
N LEU A 120 20.82 -3.07 6.87
CA LEU A 120 21.70 -2.95 5.71
C LEU A 120 22.29 -1.54 5.59
N GLY A 121 21.51 -0.52 5.88
CA GLY A 121 21.96 0.89 5.88
C GLY A 121 23.02 1.15 6.94
N VAL A 122 22.83 0.63 8.16
CA VAL A 122 23.84 0.74 9.25
C VAL A 122 25.11 0.01 8.87
N VAL A 123 25.02 -1.22 8.37
CA VAL A 123 26.19 -2.02 7.98
C VAL A 123 26.96 -1.37 6.84
N ALA A 124 26.27 -0.86 5.82
CA ALA A 124 26.88 -0.18 4.68
C ALA A 124 27.54 1.15 5.11
N GLY A 125 26.86 1.95 5.95
CA GLY A 125 27.38 3.22 6.47
C GLY A 125 28.60 3.04 7.35
N ALA A 126 28.58 2.04 8.25
CA ALA A 126 29.70 1.70 9.11
C ALA A 126 30.95 1.23 8.34
N ARG A 127 30.75 0.67 7.14
CA ARG A 127 31.83 0.20 6.26
C ARG A 127 31.99 1.04 4.99
N ARG A 128 31.75 2.33 5.11
CA ARG A 128 31.80 3.30 4.00
C ARG A 128 33.03 3.11 3.11
N GLY A 129 32.81 3.07 1.79
CA GLY A 129 33.85 2.89 0.77
C GLY A 129 34.38 1.46 0.62
N GLY A 130 34.01 0.55 1.53
CA GLY A 130 34.37 -0.87 1.48
C GLY A 130 33.57 -1.67 0.47
N ALA A 131 33.90 -2.97 0.31
CA ALA A 131 33.21 -3.88 -0.60
C ALA A 131 31.72 -4.02 -0.23
N VAL A 132 31.40 -4.12 1.07
CA VAL A 132 30.03 -4.24 1.57
C VAL A 132 29.19 -3.02 1.19
N ASP A 133 29.72 -1.81 1.40
CA ASP A 133 29.05 -0.57 1.01
C ASP A 133 28.77 -0.51 -0.49
N ARG A 134 29.74 -0.90 -1.31
CA ARG A 134 29.59 -0.93 -2.79
C ARG A 134 28.53 -1.92 -3.24
N VAL A 135 28.50 -3.13 -2.68
CA VAL A 135 27.52 -4.17 -3.02
C VAL A 135 26.12 -3.73 -2.60
N VAL A 136 25.96 -3.25 -1.37
CA VAL A 136 24.64 -2.80 -0.85
C VAL A 136 24.11 -1.63 -1.68
N ARG A 137 24.93 -0.64 -1.99
CA ARG A 137 24.49 0.49 -2.85
C ARG A 137 24.17 0.05 -4.27
N GLY A 138 24.99 -0.83 -4.87
CA GLY A 138 24.71 -1.39 -6.19
C GLY A 138 23.38 -2.14 -6.23
N TYR A 139 23.09 -2.94 -5.21
CA TYR A 139 21.80 -3.59 -5.02
C TYR A 139 20.65 -2.58 -4.90
N CYS A 140 20.80 -1.54 -4.08
CA CYS A 140 19.78 -0.51 -3.94
C CYS A 140 19.49 0.23 -5.25
N PHE A 141 20.53 0.58 -6.03
CA PHE A 141 20.34 1.22 -7.33
C PHE A 141 19.66 0.30 -8.34
N LEU A 142 20.01 -0.98 -8.34
CA LEU A 142 19.36 -1.98 -9.19
C LEU A 142 17.86 -2.06 -8.86
N LEU A 143 17.51 -2.16 -7.57
CA LEU A 143 16.11 -2.23 -7.14
C LEU A 143 15.33 -0.95 -7.43
N ALA A 144 15.92 0.22 -7.17
CA ALA A 144 15.29 1.51 -7.45
C ALA A 144 14.99 1.71 -8.95
N SER A 145 15.77 1.05 -9.82
CA SER A 145 15.58 1.09 -11.28
C SER A 145 14.63 -0.01 -11.80
N THR A 146 14.19 -0.92 -10.94
CA THR A 146 13.39 -2.09 -11.34
C THR A 146 11.91 -1.86 -11.01
N PRO A 147 11.00 -1.96 -12.00
CA PRO A 147 9.58 -1.86 -11.73
C PRO A 147 9.09 -2.98 -10.79
N THR A 148 8.28 -2.62 -9.79
CA THR A 148 7.79 -3.55 -8.77
C THR A 148 7.09 -4.78 -9.35
N PHE A 149 6.22 -4.58 -10.37
CA PHE A 149 5.49 -5.68 -10.99
C PHE A 149 6.42 -6.66 -11.70
N TRP A 150 7.47 -6.14 -12.36
CA TRP A 150 8.46 -6.98 -13.06
C TRP A 150 9.27 -7.83 -12.06
N LEU A 151 9.68 -7.23 -10.94
CA LEU A 151 10.32 -7.96 -9.85
C LEU A 151 9.41 -9.05 -9.30
N GLY A 152 8.11 -8.73 -9.11
CA GLY A 152 7.09 -9.69 -8.69
C GLY A 152 6.98 -10.89 -9.63
N LEU A 153 6.96 -10.64 -10.94
CA LEU A 153 6.93 -11.71 -11.95
C LEU A 153 8.20 -12.58 -11.92
N LEU A 154 9.38 -11.99 -11.72
CA LEU A 154 10.63 -12.75 -11.58
C LEU A 154 10.62 -13.63 -10.32
N ILE A 155 10.21 -13.06 -9.17
CA ILE A 155 10.11 -13.79 -7.91
C ILE A 155 9.11 -14.95 -8.06
N LEU A 156 7.94 -14.70 -8.64
CA LEU A 156 6.92 -15.72 -8.90
C LEU A 156 7.48 -16.83 -9.82
N MET A 157 8.12 -16.46 -10.93
CA MET A 157 8.69 -17.42 -11.88
C MET A 157 9.74 -18.31 -11.21
N ILE A 158 10.63 -17.73 -10.43
CA ILE A 158 11.74 -18.50 -9.81
C ILE A 158 11.19 -19.36 -8.67
N PHE A 159 10.51 -18.77 -7.69
CA PHE A 159 10.20 -19.43 -6.42
C PHE A 159 8.91 -20.26 -6.46
N ALA A 160 7.92 -19.87 -7.25
CA ALA A 160 6.67 -20.61 -7.36
C ALA A 160 6.67 -21.58 -8.54
N VAL A 161 7.15 -21.15 -9.73
CA VAL A 161 7.03 -21.98 -10.93
C VAL A 161 8.24 -22.92 -11.08
N GLN A 162 9.47 -22.41 -10.98
CA GLN A 162 10.68 -23.25 -11.23
C GLN A 162 11.05 -24.10 -10.02
N LEU A 163 11.04 -23.51 -8.82
CA LEU A 163 11.43 -24.21 -7.60
C LEU A 163 10.25 -24.90 -6.90
N GLY A 164 9.01 -24.46 -7.14
CA GLY A 164 7.83 -25.02 -6.51
C GLY A 164 7.78 -24.86 -4.99
N TRP A 165 8.52 -23.88 -4.43
CA TRP A 165 8.61 -23.69 -2.99
C TRP A 165 7.40 -22.95 -2.41
N PHE A 166 6.75 -22.14 -3.21
CA PHE A 166 5.63 -21.29 -2.79
C PHE A 166 4.47 -21.38 -3.78
N PRO A 167 3.23 -21.05 -3.36
CA PRO A 167 2.07 -21.01 -4.23
C PRO A 167 2.20 -19.89 -5.28
N ILE A 168 1.58 -20.10 -6.45
CA ILE A 168 1.61 -19.14 -7.56
C ILE A 168 0.82 -17.87 -7.24
N GLY A 169 -0.17 -17.95 -6.34
CA GLY A 169 -0.99 -16.79 -5.99
C GLY A 169 -2.08 -17.11 -4.98
N PHE A 170 -3.08 -16.21 -4.92
CA PHE A 170 -4.17 -16.22 -3.94
C PHE A 170 -3.71 -15.97 -2.50
N SER A 171 -4.64 -15.95 -1.54
CA SER A 171 -4.32 -15.81 -0.10
C SER A 171 -4.49 -17.11 0.68
N VAL A 172 -5.06 -18.13 0.02
CA VAL A 172 -5.39 -19.42 0.62
C VAL A 172 -5.27 -20.53 -0.44
N PRO A 173 -5.09 -21.79 -0.05
CA PRO A 173 -5.05 -22.93 -0.98
C PRO A 173 -6.37 -23.07 -1.74
N ILE A 174 -6.27 -23.43 -3.02
CA ILE A 174 -7.44 -23.64 -3.88
C ILE A 174 -8.18 -24.91 -3.41
N GLY A 175 -9.50 -24.82 -3.30
CA GLY A 175 -10.37 -25.95 -2.93
C GLY A 175 -10.46 -26.24 -1.44
N VAL A 176 -9.80 -25.45 -0.60
CA VAL A 176 -9.91 -25.54 0.87
C VAL A 176 -11.03 -24.61 1.34
N SER A 177 -11.91 -25.11 2.24
CA SER A 177 -12.93 -24.29 2.86
C SER A 177 -12.31 -23.20 3.72
N ALA A 178 -12.92 -22.01 3.76
CA ALA A 178 -12.41 -20.89 4.59
C ALA A 178 -12.28 -21.26 6.09
N ALA A 179 -13.11 -22.20 6.57
CA ALA A 179 -13.05 -22.69 7.95
C ALA A 179 -11.83 -23.59 8.24
N ASP A 180 -11.25 -24.19 7.21
CA ASP A 180 -10.16 -25.16 7.31
C ASP A 180 -8.79 -24.52 6.99
N VAL A 181 -8.76 -23.25 6.58
CA VAL A 181 -7.52 -22.53 6.28
C VAL A 181 -6.75 -22.23 7.57
N THR A 182 -5.52 -22.73 7.64
CA THR A 182 -4.63 -22.47 8.77
C THR A 182 -3.88 -21.13 8.61
N LEU A 183 -3.40 -20.60 9.73
CA LEU A 183 -2.50 -19.43 9.69
C LEU A 183 -1.21 -19.71 8.91
N ALA A 184 -0.73 -20.95 8.92
CA ALA A 184 0.44 -21.36 8.15
C ALA A 184 0.17 -21.29 6.65
N ASP A 185 -1.01 -21.72 6.18
CA ASP A 185 -1.42 -21.60 4.78
C ASP A 185 -1.48 -20.14 4.34
N ALA A 186 -2.16 -19.30 5.11
CA ALA A 186 -2.26 -17.86 4.83
C ALA A 186 -0.87 -17.19 4.81
N ALA A 187 0.01 -17.52 5.77
CA ALA A 187 1.37 -17.02 5.81
C ALA A 187 2.18 -17.49 4.59
N HIS A 188 2.07 -18.74 4.18
CA HIS A 188 2.78 -19.29 3.03
C HIS A 188 2.40 -18.59 1.72
N HIS A 189 1.11 -18.27 1.53
CA HIS A 189 0.63 -17.51 0.37
C HIS A 189 1.06 -16.03 0.41
N LEU A 190 1.32 -15.48 1.59
CA LEU A 190 1.72 -14.08 1.78
C LEU A 190 3.21 -13.83 1.53
N VAL A 191 4.08 -14.86 1.63
CA VAL A 191 5.54 -14.73 1.56
C VAL A 191 6.01 -14.02 0.29
N LEU A 192 5.66 -14.52 -0.89
CA LEU A 192 6.15 -13.95 -2.15
C LEU A 192 5.61 -12.54 -2.44
N PRO A 193 4.31 -12.27 -2.24
CA PRO A 193 3.79 -10.90 -2.32
C PRO A 193 4.49 -9.94 -1.35
N ALA A 194 4.64 -10.34 -0.08
CA ALA A 194 5.28 -9.51 0.93
C ALA A 194 6.79 -9.31 0.65
N LEU A 195 7.49 -10.34 0.19
CA LEU A 195 8.89 -10.23 -0.23
C LEU A 195 9.04 -9.23 -1.37
N THR A 196 8.20 -9.33 -2.40
CA THR A 196 8.22 -8.43 -3.56
C THR A 196 8.04 -6.98 -3.13
N LEU A 197 7.01 -6.71 -2.32
CA LEU A 197 6.70 -5.37 -1.84
C LEU A 197 7.76 -4.84 -0.88
N SER A 198 8.34 -5.70 -0.01
CA SER A 198 9.41 -5.32 0.91
C SER A 198 10.67 -4.91 0.19
N VAL A 199 11.10 -5.72 -0.77
CA VAL A 199 12.37 -5.53 -1.49
C VAL A 199 12.40 -4.18 -2.21
N THR A 200 11.28 -3.75 -2.79
CA THR A 200 11.18 -2.42 -3.43
C THR A 200 11.28 -1.27 -2.41
N GLY A 201 10.74 -1.45 -1.20
CA GLY A 201 10.80 -0.46 -0.13
C GLY A 201 12.17 -0.36 0.57
N VAL A 202 12.97 -1.44 0.56
CA VAL A 202 14.27 -1.49 1.26
C VAL A 202 15.26 -0.44 0.76
N ALA A 203 15.35 -0.20 -0.56
CA ALA A 203 16.40 0.61 -1.18
C ALA A 203 16.48 2.04 -0.62
N ASN A 204 15.33 2.71 -0.49
CA ASN A 204 15.26 4.07 0.03
C ASN A 204 15.73 4.15 1.49
N ILE A 205 15.26 3.21 2.32
CA ILE A 205 15.60 3.18 3.75
C ILE A 205 17.08 2.91 3.93
N VAL A 206 17.66 1.98 3.16
CA VAL A 206 19.10 1.68 3.17
C VAL A 206 19.91 2.94 2.88
N LEU A 207 19.62 3.61 1.76
CA LEU A 207 20.41 4.74 1.30
C LEU A 207 20.38 5.91 2.30
N HIS A 208 19.19 6.26 2.81
CA HIS A 208 19.04 7.31 3.81
C HIS A 208 19.67 6.93 5.16
N THR A 209 19.48 5.70 5.63
CA THR A 209 20.08 5.24 6.88
C THR A 209 21.59 5.24 6.78
N ARG A 210 22.15 4.76 5.65
CA ARG A 210 23.57 4.77 5.37
C ARG A 210 24.15 6.18 5.43
N GLU A 211 23.51 7.13 4.78
CA GLU A 211 23.94 8.54 4.78
C GLU A 211 23.99 9.11 6.19
N LYS A 212 22.93 8.88 6.98
CA LYS A 212 22.88 9.31 8.39
C LYS A 212 23.94 8.65 9.26
N VAL A 213 24.25 7.38 9.04
CA VAL A 213 25.37 6.71 9.74
C VAL A 213 26.70 7.38 9.40
N VAL A 214 26.91 7.70 8.13
CA VAL A 214 28.15 8.40 7.70
C VAL A 214 28.24 9.77 8.34
N ASP A 215 27.17 10.57 8.35
CA ASP A 215 27.14 11.89 8.99
C ASP A 215 27.52 11.79 10.49
N VAL A 216 26.97 10.80 11.19
CA VAL A 216 27.26 10.55 12.61
C VAL A 216 28.72 10.17 12.81
N LEU A 217 29.26 9.26 11.98
CA LEU A 217 30.65 8.78 12.10
C LEU A 217 31.70 9.88 11.84
N GLU A 218 31.35 10.90 11.05
CA GLU A 218 32.20 12.06 10.77
C GLU A 218 32.07 13.17 11.81
N SER A 219 31.16 13.04 12.79
CA SER A 219 30.95 14.04 13.83
C SER A 219 32.11 14.14 14.84
N ASP A 220 32.28 15.33 15.44
CA ASP A 220 33.34 15.57 16.40
C ASP A 220 33.21 14.72 17.67
N TYR A 221 31.99 14.44 18.12
CA TYR A 221 31.81 13.58 19.30
C TYR A 221 32.22 12.13 19.07
N VAL A 222 32.07 11.62 17.84
CA VAL A 222 32.57 10.28 17.48
C VAL A 222 34.11 10.30 17.37
N ARG A 223 34.71 11.35 16.81
CA ARG A 223 36.16 11.51 16.79
C ARG A 223 36.74 11.53 18.21
N PHE A 224 36.07 12.21 19.14
CA PHE A 224 36.44 12.22 20.54
C PHE A 224 36.31 10.85 21.22
N ALA A 225 35.23 10.11 20.94
CA ALA A 225 35.01 8.75 21.45
C ALA A 225 36.15 7.79 20.99
N ARG A 226 36.53 7.87 19.72
CA ARG A 226 37.66 7.10 19.17
C ARG A 226 39.00 7.50 19.81
N ALA A 227 39.23 8.81 20.06
CA ALA A 227 40.43 9.28 20.75
C ALA A 227 40.51 8.74 22.19
N ARG A 228 39.40 8.43 22.82
CA ARG A 228 39.31 7.75 24.12
C ARG A 228 39.52 6.26 24.07
N GLY A 229 39.72 5.66 22.88
CA GLY A 229 39.97 4.23 22.71
C GLY A 229 38.71 3.40 22.52
N GLU A 230 37.55 4.01 22.21
CA GLU A 230 36.36 3.24 21.90
C GLU A 230 36.53 2.49 20.56
N SER A 231 36.12 1.22 20.54
CA SER A 231 36.17 0.39 19.34
C SER A 231 35.10 0.84 18.33
N ASP A 232 35.30 0.58 17.03
CA ASP A 232 34.33 0.93 15.98
C ASP A 232 32.96 0.30 16.21
N LEU A 233 32.88 -0.92 16.73
CA LEU A 233 31.62 -1.56 17.07
C LEU A 233 30.90 -0.83 18.22
N SER A 234 31.64 -0.43 19.26
CA SER A 234 31.09 0.39 20.36
C SER A 234 30.54 1.71 19.85
N VAL A 235 31.29 2.39 18.99
CA VAL A 235 30.87 3.65 18.37
C VAL A 235 29.57 3.46 17.58
N VAL A 236 29.46 2.41 16.78
CA VAL A 236 28.24 2.14 16.01
C VAL A 236 27.05 1.87 16.93
N LEU A 237 27.22 1.00 17.92
CA LEU A 237 26.11 0.58 18.80
C LEU A 237 25.63 1.70 19.74
N HIS A 238 26.55 2.50 20.32
CA HIS A 238 26.21 3.48 21.35
C HIS A 238 25.99 4.89 20.79
N HIS A 239 26.70 5.26 19.72
CA HIS A 239 26.61 6.60 19.15
C HIS A 239 25.81 6.67 17.85
N CYS A 240 25.96 5.69 16.92
CA CYS A 240 25.24 5.73 15.65
C CYS A 240 23.79 5.29 15.78
N LEU A 241 23.51 4.09 16.33
CA LEU A 241 22.15 3.53 16.33
C LEU A 241 21.14 4.49 16.97
N ARG A 242 21.48 5.08 18.12
CA ARG A 242 20.60 6.01 18.83
C ARG A 242 20.25 7.25 18.01
N ASN A 243 21.22 7.79 17.26
CA ASN A 243 21.04 9.02 16.50
C ASN A 243 20.41 8.77 15.11
N VAL A 244 20.55 7.55 14.58
CA VAL A 244 20.05 7.16 13.23
C VAL A 244 18.68 6.51 13.29
N ALA A 245 18.32 5.86 14.41
CA ALA A 245 17.04 5.17 14.55
C ALA A 245 15.84 6.10 14.37
N LEU A 246 15.91 7.29 14.96
CA LEU A 246 14.82 8.27 14.88
C LEU A 246 14.55 8.75 13.44
N PRO A 247 15.52 9.25 12.67
CA PRO A 247 15.34 9.58 11.25
C PRO A 247 14.85 8.39 10.41
N ALA A 248 15.35 7.19 10.69
CA ALA A 248 14.95 5.99 9.94
C ALA A 248 13.46 5.62 10.18
N VAL A 249 13.00 5.63 11.44
CA VAL A 249 11.59 5.39 11.77
C VAL A 249 10.69 6.44 11.14
N THR A 250 11.13 7.67 11.17
CA THR A 250 10.46 8.82 10.57
C THR A 250 10.26 8.63 9.06
N LEU A 251 11.32 8.27 8.35
CA LEU A 251 11.27 7.96 6.93
C LEU A 251 10.35 6.76 6.66
N GLN A 252 10.46 5.70 7.47
CA GLN A 252 9.64 4.51 7.36
C GLN A 252 8.13 4.83 7.47
N CYS A 253 7.74 5.73 8.36
CA CYS A 253 6.36 6.18 8.47
C CYS A 253 5.89 6.95 7.22
N ALA A 254 6.76 7.76 6.60
CA ALA A 254 6.43 8.46 5.36
C ALA A 254 6.19 7.52 4.17
N PHE A 255 6.78 6.31 4.19
CA PHE A 255 6.63 5.29 3.13
C PHE A 255 5.28 4.59 3.09
N ILE A 256 4.38 4.79 4.06
CA ILE A 256 3.06 4.12 4.09
C ILE A 256 2.28 4.34 2.79
N SER A 257 2.31 5.55 2.25
CA SER A 257 1.60 5.87 0.99
C SER A 257 2.20 5.20 -0.24
N GLU A 258 3.53 5.07 -0.31
CA GLU A 258 4.22 4.39 -1.42
C GLU A 258 3.95 2.88 -1.39
N ILE A 259 3.97 2.26 -0.21
CA ILE A 259 3.64 0.85 -0.03
C ILE A 259 2.22 0.57 -0.48
N PHE A 260 1.27 1.47 -0.17
CA PHE A 260 -0.11 1.34 -0.66
C PHE A 260 -0.18 1.34 -2.19
N GLY A 261 0.48 2.29 -2.85
CA GLY A 261 0.53 2.34 -4.32
C GLY A 261 1.19 1.09 -4.94
N GLY A 262 2.26 0.60 -4.33
CA GLY A 262 2.97 -0.62 -4.75
C GLY A 262 2.16 -1.90 -4.53
N SER A 263 1.35 -1.96 -3.47
CA SER A 263 0.56 -3.15 -3.13
C SER A 263 -0.45 -3.51 -4.22
N VAL A 264 -1.04 -2.54 -4.89
CA VAL A 264 -2.01 -2.75 -5.99
C VAL A 264 -1.39 -3.59 -7.11
N LEU A 265 -0.16 -3.28 -7.52
CA LEU A 265 0.54 -4.02 -8.58
C LEU A 265 0.92 -5.43 -8.12
N VAL A 266 1.38 -5.57 -6.87
CA VAL A 266 1.73 -6.87 -6.29
C VAL A 266 0.49 -7.76 -6.14
N GLU A 267 -0.63 -7.21 -5.66
CA GLU A 267 -1.90 -7.93 -5.56
C GLU A 267 -2.37 -8.45 -6.93
N GLN A 268 -2.16 -7.67 -8.01
CA GLN A 268 -2.49 -8.11 -9.37
C GLN A 268 -1.58 -9.24 -9.84
N VAL A 269 -0.25 -9.11 -9.67
CA VAL A 269 0.73 -10.11 -10.11
C VAL A 269 0.49 -11.46 -9.45
N PHE A 270 0.24 -11.46 -8.14
CA PHE A 270 0.02 -12.69 -7.37
C PHE A 270 -1.45 -13.09 -7.25
N SER A 271 -2.37 -12.41 -7.96
CA SER A 271 -3.82 -12.61 -7.78
C SER A 271 -4.23 -12.62 -6.30
N TYR A 272 -3.51 -11.86 -5.48
CA TYR A 272 -3.73 -11.77 -4.04
C TYR A 272 -4.99 -10.94 -3.77
N PRO A 273 -6.00 -11.46 -3.05
CA PRO A 273 -7.33 -10.86 -2.99
C PRO A 273 -7.37 -9.66 -2.03
N GLY A 274 -6.72 -8.57 -2.41
CA GLY A 274 -6.69 -7.29 -1.69
C GLY A 274 -7.59 -6.21 -2.30
N LEU A 275 -7.50 -4.98 -1.73
CA LEU A 275 -8.26 -3.80 -2.17
C LEU A 275 -7.86 -3.35 -3.58
N GLY A 276 -6.56 -3.38 -3.89
CA GLY A 276 -6.07 -2.99 -5.20
C GLY A 276 -6.55 -3.92 -6.31
N GLN A 277 -6.51 -5.23 -6.08
CA GLN A 277 -7.05 -6.22 -7.01
C GLN A 277 -8.57 -6.02 -7.19
N ALA A 278 -9.30 -5.80 -6.10
CA ALA A 278 -10.73 -5.54 -6.17
C ALA A 278 -11.05 -4.24 -6.91
N ALA A 279 -10.26 -3.18 -6.73
CA ALA A 279 -10.41 -1.91 -7.44
C ALA A 279 -10.25 -2.09 -8.96
N VAL A 280 -9.22 -2.81 -9.41
CA VAL A 280 -9.02 -3.10 -10.84
C VAL A 280 -10.18 -3.94 -11.39
N THR A 281 -10.61 -4.96 -10.65
CA THR A 281 -11.74 -5.81 -11.04
C THR A 281 -13.04 -5.00 -11.15
N ALA A 282 -13.30 -4.11 -10.19
CA ALA A 282 -14.47 -3.23 -10.19
C ALA A 282 -14.42 -2.22 -11.34
N GLY A 283 -13.25 -1.62 -11.59
CA GLY A 283 -13.06 -0.67 -12.69
C GLY A 283 -13.29 -1.28 -14.06
N LEU A 284 -12.70 -2.45 -14.32
CA LEU A 284 -12.88 -3.19 -15.57
C LEU A 284 -14.31 -3.73 -15.74
N GLY A 285 -14.99 -4.03 -14.62
CA GLY A 285 -16.38 -4.50 -14.60
C GLY A 285 -17.43 -3.39 -14.59
N GLY A 286 -17.05 -2.12 -14.52
CA GLY A 286 -18.00 -1.00 -14.41
C GLY A 286 -18.79 -0.97 -13.09
N ASP A 287 -18.27 -1.58 -12.03
CA ASP A 287 -18.88 -1.58 -10.70
C ASP A 287 -18.59 -0.28 -9.97
N VAL A 288 -19.44 0.72 -10.24
CA VAL A 288 -19.28 2.10 -9.71
C VAL A 288 -19.30 2.13 -8.18
N ALA A 289 -20.25 1.43 -7.56
CA ALA A 289 -20.42 1.45 -6.11
C ALA A 289 -19.19 0.87 -5.39
N LEU A 290 -18.72 -0.29 -5.85
CA LEU A 290 -17.53 -0.93 -5.28
C LEU A 290 -16.27 -0.09 -5.51
N LEU A 291 -16.05 0.42 -6.72
CA LEU A 291 -14.85 1.20 -7.01
C LEU A 291 -14.82 2.52 -6.22
N ALA A 292 -15.97 3.21 -6.11
CA ALA A 292 -16.07 4.42 -5.29
C ALA A 292 -15.86 4.12 -3.81
N GLY A 293 -16.44 3.05 -3.29
CA GLY A 293 -16.22 2.59 -1.91
C GLY A 293 -14.76 2.26 -1.63
N ILE A 294 -14.10 1.48 -2.50
CA ILE A 294 -12.67 1.16 -2.38
C ILE A 294 -11.82 2.43 -2.43
N ALA A 295 -12.09 3.35 -3.35
CA ALA A 295 -11.32 4.59 -3.46
C ALA A 295 -11.42 5.43 -2.19
N LEU A 296 -12.63 5.56 -1.60
CA LEU A 296 -12.82 6.27 -0.33
C LEU A 296 -12.07 5.61 0.82
N VAL A 297 -12.21 4.29 0.98
CA VAL A 297 -11.51 3.55 2.05
C VAL A 297 -10.01 3.62 1.86
N SER A 298 -9.52 3.48 0.64
CA SER A 298 -8.09 3.62 0.31
C SER A 298 -7.56 5.01 0.63
N ALA A 299 -8.29 6.06 0.25
CA ALA A 299 -7.94 7.44 0.58
C ALA A 299 -7.94 7.68 2.09
N ALA A 300 -8.91 7.11 2.83
CA ALA A 300 -8.97 7.18 4.29
C ALA A 300 -7.79 6.45 4.94
N LEU A 301 -7.40 5.28 4.45
CA LEU A 301 -6.25 4.53 4.94
C LEU A 301 -4.93 5.28 4.71
N VAL A 302 -4.73 5.83 3.50
CA VAL A 302 -3.53 6.62 3.17
C VAL A 302 -3.48 7.91 3.99
N PHE A 303 -4.59 8.63 4.11
CA PHE A 303 -4.66 9.84 4.92
C PHE A 303 -4.44 9.53 6.41
N GLY A 304 -5.07 8.48 6.94
CA GLY A 304 -4.89 8.01 8.31
C GLY A 304 -3.44 7.59 8.58
N GLY A 305 -2.81 6.87 7.66
CA GLY A 305 -1.40 6.51 7.72
C GLY A 305 -0.47 7.72 7.76
N ASN A 306 -0.70 8.71 6.90
CA ASN A 306 0.06 9.96 6.90
C ASN A 306 -0.17 10.78 8.17
N LEU A 307 -1.40 10.83 8.68
CA LEU A 307 -1.70 11.50 9.94
C LEU A 307 -0.99 10.84 11.12
N LEU A 308 -1.00 9.50 11.16
CA LEU A 308 -0.26 8.72 12.16
C LEU A 308 1.24 8.99 12.07
N ALA A 309 1.79 9.00 10.87
CA ALA A 309 3.19 9.37 10.61
C ALA A 309 3.51 10.77 11.17
N ASN A 310 2.69 11.77 10.87
CA ASN A 310 2.87 13.14 11.36
C ASN A 310 2.78 13.24 12.91
N ILE A 311 1.89 12.48 13.53
CA ILE A 311 1.79 12.40 15.01
C ILE A 311 3.06 11.76 15.58
N LEU A 312 3.53 10.66 15.01
CA LEU A 312 4.77 10.01 15.42
C LEU A 312 5.98 10.92 15.25
N TYR A 313 6.06 11.68 14.15
CA TYR A 313 7.06 12.73 13.96
C TYR A 313 7.06 13.73 15.12
N GLY A 314 5.91 14.30 15.42
CA GLY A 314 5.77 15.29 16.50
C GLY A 314 6.08 14.74 17.90
N VAL A 315 5.92 13.42 18.12
CA VAL A 315 6.27 12.76 19.37
C VAL A 315 7.76 12.47 19.45
N LEU A 316 8.34 11.98 18.35
CA LEU A 316 9.73 11.53 18.28
C LEU A 316 10.73 12.68 18.12
N ASP A 317 10.37 13.76 17.42
CA ASP A 317 11.20 14.96 17.27
C ASP A 317 10.49 16.22 17.81
N PRO A 318 10.71 16.56 19.09
CA PRO A 318 10.11 17.77 19.70
C PRO A 318 10.53 19.09 19.02
N ARG A 319 11.61 19.11 18.25
CA ARG A 319 12.10 20.32 17.56
C ARG A 319 11.17 20.75 16.42
N MET A 320 10.49 19.81 15.81
CA MET A 320 9.51 20.08 14.75
C MET A 320 8.23 20.78 15.26
N ARG A 321 7.89 20.61 16.54
CA ARG A 321 6.73 21.30 17.15
C ARG A 321 6.86 22.82 17.20
N VAL A 322 8.08 23.34 17.15
CA VAL A 322 8.35 24.78 17.28
C VAL A 322 8.20 25.50 15.92
N SER A 323 8.40 24.83 14.80
CA SER A 323 8.31 25.42 13.46
C SER A 323 6.86 25.59 12.98
N GLU A 324 5.94 24.70 13.36
CA GLU A 324 4.52 24.79 12.95
C GLU A 324 3.70 25.83 13.74
N GLY A 325 4.21 26.29 14.87
CA GLY A 325 3.56 27.36 15.66
C GLY A 325 3.83 28.79 15.17
N ARG A 326 4.66 28.94 14.11
CA ARG A 326 5.03 30.26 13.55
C ARG A 326 4.53 30.51 12.11
N ALA A 327 3.70 29.63 11.54
CA ALA A 327 3.08 29.82 10.21
C ALA A 327 1.57 30.08 10.30
#